data_92900ce822baf690f0b840b5efdbe95c
#
_entry.id   92900ce822baf690f0b840b5efdbe95c
#
_cell.length_a   1.000
_cell.length_b   1.000
_cell.length_c   1.000
_cell.angle_alpha   90.00
_cell.angle_beta   90.00
_cell.angle_gamma   90.00
#
_symmetry.space_group_name_H-M   'P 1'
#
loop_
_entity.id
_entity.type
_entity.pdbx_description
1 polymer ?
#
loop_
_entity_poly.entity_id
_entity_poly.type
_entity_poly.pdbx_seq_one_letter_code
_entity_poly.pdbx_strand_id
1 'polypeptide(L)'
;MPQKKRTTPNKPIEEEKPIENEAAADNPVDSEPSQSVYAADEIQETEKDVDITEFAERMDLNIVCCGDNETLHFSTFNISRPGLQLAGYYKHFAPERVQIMGQMEMTYLQQMTHDARKTACETLMKHPIPCLIVTAILPPCDELIAAAQKYNRVLLTSKVRTTPFVNKLSLYLSELLAPSVTIHGVLMDLYGVGVLLIGESGIGKSETALSLVERGHRLVADDAVTISRIGDRLDGTCPDMIRYFMELRGIGIIDIKAMYGASAVQLVKRIDMVIKLEAWDDKMRYTRLGAPDESYTILGVKKPLHIVPVKPGRNLAIILEAAARTHRLNDLGFNAMDELNERLRGNSKK
;
A
#
# COMPACT_ATOMS: atom_id res chain seq x y z
N MET A 1 2.86 -82.36 58.95
CA MET A 1 2.00 -81.85 60.05
C MET A 1 1.43 -80.51 59.56
N PRO A 2 0.14 -80.31 59.79
CA PRO A 2 -0.69 -79.30 59.10
C PRO A 2 -0.86 -78.03 59.94
N GLN A 3 -1.03 -76.89 59.30
CA GLN A 3 -1.71 -75.72 59.93
C GLN A 3 -2.56 -74.98 58.97
N LYS A 4 -3.76 -75.11 59.12
CA LYS A 4 -4.92 -74.31 59.57
C LYS A 4 -5.14 -73.03 58.68
N LYS A 5 -6.19 -73.17 57.92
CA LYS A 5 -7.02 -72.13 57.33
C LYS A 5 -7.56 -71.15 58.37
N ARG A 6 -7.52 -69.89 58.09
CA ARG A 6 -8.45 -68.87 58.66
C ARG A 6 -9.21 -68.17 57.54
N THR A 7 -10.45 -68.44 57.55
CA THR A 7 -11.54 -67.79 56.85
C THR A 7 -11.83 -66.42 57.48
N THR A 8 -11.97 -65.39 56.75
CA THR A 8 -12.61 -64.13 57.12
C THR A 8 -13.69 -63.76 56.11
N PRO A 9 -14.76 -63.06 56.50
CA PRO A 9 -16.07 -63.22 55.89
C PRO A 9 -16.31 -62.18 54.76
N ASN A 10 -17.22 -62.58 53.85
CA ASN A 10 -17.82 -61.79 52.78
C ASN A 10 -18.39 -60.44 53.27
N LYS A 11 -18.06 -59.37 52.60
CA LYS A 11 -18.85 -58.13 52.56
C LYS A 11 -19.72 -58.12 51.31
N PRO A 12 -20.91 -57.53 51.40
CA PRO A 12 -21.90 -57.59 50.30
C PRO A 12 -21.52 -56.76 49.09
N ILE A 13 -21.93 -57.26 47.95
CA ILE A 13 -21.85 -56.64 46.61
C ILE A 13 -22.81 -55.45 46.61
N GLU A 14 -22.29 -54.23 46.50
CA GLU A 14 -23.05 -53.01 46.11
C GLU A 14 -23.35 -53.06 44.62
N GLU A 15 -24.62 -52.91 44.27
CA GLU A 15 -25.17 -52.85 42.96
C GLU A 15 -24.57 -51.63 42.19
N GLU A 16 -23.91 -51.88 41.05
CA GLU A 16 -23.51 -50.85 40.11
C GLU A 16 -24.76 -50.24 39.47
N LYS A 17 -24.94 -48.93 39.67
CA LYS A 17 -25.89 -48.12 38.92
C LYS A 17 -25.38 -47.93 37.47
N PRO A 18 -26.30 -47.87 36.47
CA PRO A 18 -25.90 -47.66 35.08
C PRO A 18 -25.28 -46.26 34.91
N ILE A 19 -24.16 -46.20 34.18
CA ILE A 19 -23.52 -44.97 33.75
C ILE A 19 -24.43 -44.36 32.67
N GLU A 20 -25.13 -43.30 32.98
CA GLU A 20 -25.75 -42.41 31.99
C GLU A 20 -24.67 -41.77 31.19
N ASN A 21 -24.64 -42.04 29.87
CA ASN A 21 -23.89 -41.32 28.87
C ASN A 21 -24.46 -39.89 28.77
N GLU A 22 -23.88 -38.94 29.50
CA GLU A 22 -24.02 -37.55 29.16
C GLU A 22 -23.27 -37.29 27.85
N ALA A 23 -24.03 -37.19 26.77
CA ALA A 23 -23.56 -36.62 25.52
C ALA A 23 -23.15 -35.19 25.81
N ALA A 24 -21.83 -34.94 25.91
CA ALA A 24 -21.28 -33.62 25.90
C ALA A 24 -21.68 -32.93 24.56
N ALA A 25 -22.62 -32.02 24.65
CA ALA A 25 -22.93 -31.11 23.60
C ALA A 25 -21.65 -30.27 23.32
N ASP A 26 -21.01 -30.53 22.19
CA ASP A 26 -20.03 -29.64 21.61
C ASP A 26 -20.72 -28.30 21.29
N ASN A 27 -20.58 -27.36 22.21
CA ASN A 27 -20.82 -25.96 21.88
C ASN A 27 -19.71 -25.56 20.93
N PRO A 28 -20.03 -25.08 19.73
CA PRO A 28 -19.03 -24.41 18.92
C PRO A 28 -18.60 -23.17 19.70
N VAL A 29 -17.37 -23.17 20.19
CA VAL A 29 -16.70 -21.96 20.63
C VAL A 29 -16.56 -21.12 19.37
N ASP A 30 -17.45 -20.13 19.23
CA ASP A 30 -17.26 -19.02 18.31
C ASP A 30 -15.97 -18.30 18.72
N SER A 31 -14.83 -18.81 18.26
CA SER A 31 -13.60 -18.06 18.24
C SER A 31 -13.78 -17.04 17.11
N GLU A 32 -14.15 -15.81 17.49
CA GLU A 32 -13.95 -14.66 16.60
C GLU A 32 -12.53 -14.76 16.01
N PRO A 33 -12.37 -14.63 14.68
CA PRO A 33 -11.05 -14.66 14.07
C PRO A 33 -10.24 -13.53 14.70
N SER A 34 -9.15 -13.88 15.35
CA SER A 34 -8.23 -12.92 15.94
C SER A 34 -7.70 -12.02 14.81
N GLN A 35 -8.34 -10.86 14.64
CA GLN A 35 -7.83 -9.81 13.78
C GLN A 35 -6.54 -9.30 14.41
N SER A 36 -5.42 -9.86 14.02
CA SER A 36 -4.13 -9.25 14.31
C SER A 36 -4.00 -7.97 13.47
N VAL A 37 -4.61 -6.91 13.98
CA VAL A 37 -4.42 -5.55 13.49
C VAL A 37 -3.03 -5.13 13.93
N TYR A 38 -2.03 -5.31 13.09
CA TYR A 38 -0.79 -4.57 13.23
C TYR A 38 -1.09 -3.18 12.69
N ALA A 39 -1.38 -2.27 13.61
CA ALA A 39 -1.67 -0.88 13.32
C ALA A 39 -0.49 -0.28 12.55
N ALA A 40 -0.74 0.05 11.32
CA ALA A 40 0.01 1.12 10.71
C ALA A 40 -0.61 2.41 11.23
N ASP A 41 0.25 3.23 11.78
CA ASP A 41 -0.01 4.51 12.38
C ASP A 41 -1.04 5.36 11.64
N GLU A 42 -1.65 6.30 12.37
CA GLU A 42 -2.59 7.29 11.87
C GLU A 42 -2.16 7.80 10.49
N ILE A 43 -3.06 7.69 9.53
CA ILE A 43 -2.86 8.24 8.18
C ILE A 43 -2.76 9.75 8.35
N GLN A 44 -1.55 10.26 8.46
CA GLN A 44 -1.30 11.70 8.42
C GLN A 44 -1.45 12.17 6.98
N GLU A 45 -2.30 13.16 6.76
CA GLU A 45 -2.29 13.89 5.49
C GLU A 45 -0.88 14.48 5.33
N THR A 46 -0.18 14.06 4.30
CA THR A 46 1.20 14.48 4.08
C THR A 46 1.19 15.79 3.30
N GLU A 47 1.66 16.86 3.93
CA GLU A 47 1.96 18.12 3.25
C GLU A 47 3.37 18.05 2.65
N LYS A 48 3.58 18.66 1.49
CA LYS A 48 4.87 18.65 0.79
C LYS A 48 5.18 20.00 0.18
N ASP A 49 6.41 20.44 0.40
CA ASP A 49 7.00 21.55 -0.32
C ASP A 49 7.82 21.02 -1.50
N VAL A 50 7.59 21.59 -2.68
CA VAL A 50 8.25 21.18 -3.92
C VAL A 50 8.85 22.41 -4.56
N ASP A 51 10.10 22.32 -5.03
CA ASP A 51 10.75 23.36 -5.81
C ASP A 51 9.94 23.67 -7.07
N ILE A 52 9.75 24.98 -7.36
CA ILE A 52 8.92 25.43 -8.49
C ILE A 52 9.52 24.98 -9.83
N THR A 53 10.85 24.98 -9.94
CA THR A 53 11.53 24.58 -11.18
C THR A 53 11.39 23.09 -11.41
N GLU A 54 11.61 22.27 -10.37
CA GLU A 54 11.40 20.83 -10.43
C GLU A 54 9.94 20.47 -10.80
N PHE A 55 8.97 21.14 -10.17
CA PHE A 55 7.56 20.95 -10.49
C PHE A 55 7.24 21.33 -11.94
N ALA A 56 7.75 22.46 -12.41
CA ALA A 56 7.53 22.95 -13.77
C ALA A 56 8.14 21.99 -14.81
N GLU A 57 9.35 21.51 -14.61
CA GLU A 57 10.00 20.53 -15.48
C GLU A 57 9.22 19.20 -15.51
N ARG A 58 8.86 18.64 -14.34
CA ARG A 58 8.14 17.38 -14.26
C ARG A 58 6.76 17.42 -14.91
N MET A 59 6.10 18.57 -14.83
CA MET A 59 4.75 18.78 -15.36
C MET A 59 4.73 19.37 -16.78
N ASP A 60 5.88 19.70 -17.36
CA ASP A 60 6.03 20.40 -18.65
C ASP A 60 5.28 21.74 -18.67
N LEU A 61 5.63 22.60 -17.72
CA LEU A 61 5.05 23.93 -17.52
C LEU A 61 6.06 25.03 -17.80
N ASN A 62 5.55 26.18 -18.29
CA ASN A 62 6.33 27.39 -18.33
C ASN A 62 5.98 28.28 -17.15
N ILE A 63 6.99 28.81 -16.47
CA ILE A 63 6.85 29.76 -15.37
C ILE A 63 6.61 31.14 -15.97
N VAL A 64 5.46 31.76 -15.66
CA VAL A 64 5.14 33.14 -16.08
C VAL A 64 5.52 34.12 -14.98
N CYS A 65 5.20 33.77 -13.72
CA CYS A 65 5.52 34.56 -12.55
C CYS A 65 5.65 33.63 -11.37
N CYS A 66 6.70 33.77 -10.56
CA CYS A 66 6.86 33.05 -9.29
C CYS A 66 6.98 34.04 -8.10
N GLY A 67 7.19 35.34 -8.36
CA GLY A 67 7.50 36.30 -7.32
C GLY A 67 8.76 35.93 -6.54
N ASP A 68 8.70 36.02 -5.24
CA ASP A 68 9.79 35.64 -4.30
C ASP A 68 9.68 34.17 -3.84
N ASN A 69 8.75 33.39 -4.45
CA ASN A 69 8.56 31.99 -4.04
C ASN A 69 9.61 31.09 -4.72
N GLU A 70 10.21 30.21 -3.95
CA GLU A 70 11.11 29.16 -4.42
C GLU A 70 10.40 27.79 -4.45
N THR A 71 9.41 27.60 -3.56
CA THR A 71 8.69 26.34 -3.39
C THR A 71 7.18 26.52 -3.51
N LEU A 72 6.49 25.44 -3.86
CA LEU A 72 5.04 25.28 -3.81
C LEU A 72 4.67 24.36 -2.65
N HIS A 73 3.77 24.83 -1.81
CA HIS A 73 3.22 24.03 -0.72
C HIS A 73 1.95 23.29 -1.16
N PHE A 74 1.95 21.96 -1.12
CA PHE A 74 0.80 21.12 -1.42
C PHE A 74 0.33 20.40 -0.16
N SER A 75 -0.95 20.60 0.20
CA SER A 75 -1.62 19.93 1.33
C SER A 75 -2.79 19.04 0.89
N THR A 76 -3.17 19.09 -0.38
CA THR A 76 -4.25 18.27 -0.94
C THR A 76 -4.00 17.91 -2.40
N PHE A 77 -4.40 16.70 -2.79
CA PHE A 77 -4.36 16.27 -4.20
C PHE A 77 -5.56 16.78 -5.02
N ASN A 78 -6.56 17.42 -4.36
CA ASN A 78 -7.72 17.97 -5.02
C ASN A 78 -7.33 19.22 -5.82
N ILE A 79 -7.97 19.38 -6.97
CA ILE A 79 -7.76 20.48 -7.91
C ILE A 79 -9.04 21.29 -8.01
N SER A 80 -8.94 22.60 -8.24
CA SER A 80 -10.09 23.48 -8.46
C SER A 80 -10.03 24.20 -9.79
N ARG A 81 -11.20 24.51 -10.34
CA ARG A 81 -11.37 25.39 -11.50
C ARG A 81 -12.15 26.62 -11.07
N PRO A 82 -11.54 27.83 -11.08
CA PRO A 82 -12.10 29.00 -10.41
C PRO A 82 -13.16 29.75 -11.24
N GLY A 83 -13.98 29.06 -12.05
CA GLY A 83 -14.98 29.70 -12.90
C GLY A 83 -16.01 30.52 -12.12
N LEU A 84 -16.55 30.02 -11.02
CA LEU A 84 -17.48 30.75 -10.14
C LEU A 84 -16.78 31.89 -9.39
N GLN A 85 -15.52 31.71 -9.02
CA GLN A 85 -14.72 32.72 -8.34
C GLN A 85 -14.50 33.94 -9.23
N LEU A 86 -14.26 33.73 -10.51
CA LEU A 86 -14.17 34.82 -11.49
C LEU A 86 -15.48 35.60 -11.63
N ALA A 87 -16.64 34.97 -11.37
CA ALA A 87 -17.95 35.62 -11.30
C ALA A 87 -18.27 36.24 -9.93
N GLY A 88 -17.31 36.21 -8.96
CA GLY A 88 -17.46 36.83 -7.64
C GLY A 88 -18.04 35.92 -6.57
N TYR A 89 -18.23 34.61 -6.83
CA TYR A 89 -18.80 33.68 -5.84
C TYR A 89 -17.70 32.87 -5.16
N TYR A 90 -17.46 33.15 -3.86
CA TYR A 90 -16.39 32.56 -3.05
C TYR A 90 -16.86 31.68 -1.90
N LYS A 91 -18.18 31.45 -1.77
CA LYS A 91 -18.71 30.55 -0.74
C LYS A 91 -18.16 29.14 -0.99
N HIS A 92 -17.50 28.54 0.01
CA HIS A 92 -16.83 27.23 -0.08
C HIS A 92 -15.66 27.19 -1.09
N PHE A 93 -15.01 28.32 -1.37
CA PHE A 93 -13.77 28.32 -2.10
C PHE A 93 -12.69 27.63 -1.27
N ALA A 94 -11.91 26.75 -1.92
CA ALA A 94 -10.82 25.97 -1.32
C ALA A 94 -9.48 26.51 -1.84
N PRO A 95 -8.89 27.50 -1.16
CA PRO A 95 -7.65 28.15 -1.63
C PRO A 95 -6.43 27.23 -1.54
N GLU A 96 -6.44 26.20 -0.70
CA GLU A 96 -5.37 25.20 -0.56
C GLU A 96 -5.17 24.35 -1.81
N ARG A 97 -6.12 24.37 -2.75
CA ARG A 97 -6.07 23.57 -3.97
C ARG A 97 -5.33 24.31 -5.10
N VAL A 98 -4.65 23.54 -5.92
CA VAL A 98 -4.12 24.07 -7.20
C VAL A 98 -5.29 24.54 -8.06
N GLN A 99 -5.19 25.77 -8.58
CA GLN A 99 -6.22 26.37 -9.43
C GLN A 99 -5.87 26.17 -10.90
N ILE A 100 -6.81 25.69 -11.71
CA ILE A 100 -6.60 25.46 -13.15
C ILE A 100 -7.61 26.27 -13.96
N MET A 101 -7.11 27.08 -14.86
CA MET A 101 -7.92 27.81 -15.83
C MET A 101 -7.71 27.22 -17.22
N GLY A 102 -8.83 26.94 -17.88
CA GLY A 102 -8.82 26.46 -19.26
C GLY A 102 -9.48 27.50 -20.19
N GLN A 103 -9.88 27.02 -21.37
CA GLN A 103 -10.47 27.87 -22.39
C GLN A 103 -11.73 28.59 -21.90
N MET A 104 -12.59 27.95 -21.10
CA MET A 104 -13.84 28.55 -20.62
C MET A 104 -13.56 29.75 -19.71
N GLU A 105 -12.68 29.59 -18.73
CA GLU A 105 -12.32 30.65 -17.79
C GLU A 105 -11.61 31.81 -18.49
N MET A 106 -10.68 31.50 -19.40
CA MET A 106 -9.97 32.54 -20.15
C MET A 106 -10.89 33.30 -21.11
N THR A 107 -11.83 32.62 -21.80
CA THR A 107 -12.81 33.28 -22.66
C THR A 107 -13.75 34.15 -21.84
N TYR A 108 -14.16 33.69 -20.65
CA TYR A 108 -14.98 34.48 -19.74
C TYR A 108 -14.28 35.77 -19.32
N LEU A 109 -13.00 35.71 -18.94
CA LEU A 109 -12.20 36.90 -18.64
C LEU A 109 -12.09 37.86 -19.81
N GLN A 110 -11.93 37.36 -21.05
CA GLN A 110 -11.84 38.17 -22.26
C GLN A 110 -13.14 38.94 -22.55
N GLN A 111 -14.30 38.39 -22.14
CA GLN A 111 -15.59 39.06 -22.35
C GLN A 111 -15.88 40.15 -21.30
N MET A 112 -15.12 40.21 -20.22
CA MET A 112 -15.26 41.24 -19.18
C MET A 112 -14.69 42.59 -19.67
N THR A 113 -15.24 43.68 -19.10
CA THR A 113 -14.55 44.98 -19.19
C THR A 113 -13.19 44.93 -18.48
N HIS A 114 -12.27 45.81 -18.83
CA HIS A 114 -10.94 45.87 -18.20
C HIS A 114 -11.01 45.92 -16.66
N ASP A 115 -11.87 46.80 -16.09
CA ASP A 115 -11.96 47.00 -14.65
C ASP A 115 -12.59 45.76 -13.95
N ALA A 116 -13.61 45.13 -14.55
CA ALA A 116 -14.21 43.93 -14.03
C ALA A 116 -13.21 42.75 -14.05
N ARG A 117 -12.46 42.60 -15.16
CA ARG A 117 -11.41 41.58 -15.32
C ARG A 117 -10.29 41.74 -14.30
N LYS A 118 -9.80 42.98 -14.14
CA LYS A 118 -8.81 43.35 -13.14
C LYS A 118 -9.28 42.96 -11.72
N THR A 119 -10.49 43.38 -11.37
CA THR A 119 -11.08 43.07 -10.05
C THR A 119 -11.21 41.55 -9.82
N ALA A 120 -11.65 40.80 -10.82
CA ALA A 120 -11.79 39.34 -10.72
C ALA A 120 -10.43 38.65 -10.53
N CYS A 121 -9.40 39.05 -11.31
CA CYS A 121 -8.04 38.54 -11.18
C CYS A 121 -7.42 38.88 -9.81
N GLU A 122 -7.54 40.12 -9.37
CA GLU A 122 -7.00 40.55 -8.06
C GLU A 122 -7.71 39.82 -6.91
N THR A 123 -9.02 39.67 -6.98
CA THR A 123 -9.77 38.97 -5.92
C THR A 123 -9.34 37.50 -5.81
N LEU A 124 -9.16 36.81 -6.93
CA LEU A 124 -8.70 35.43 -6.95
C LEU A 124 -7.28 35.30 -6.41
N MET A 125 -6.33 36.14 -6.90
CA MET A 125 -4.92 36.08 -6.52
C MET A 125 -4.64 36.55 -5.08
N LYS A 126 -5.57 37.28 -4.45
CA LYS A 126 -5.49 37.66 -3.04
C LYS A 126 -5.50 36.45 -2.11
N HIS A 127 -6.16 35.37 -2.50
CA HIS A 127 -6.22 34.12 -1.71
C HIS A 127 -4.87 33.39 -1.75
N PRO A 128 -4.51 32.65 -0.66
CA PRO A 128 -3.24 31.94 -0.55
C PRO A 128 -3.27 30.61 -1.33
N ILE A 129 -3.46 30.68 -2.64
CA ILE A 129 -3.43 29.52 -3.51
C ILE A 129 -1.99 29.05 -3.73
N PRO A 130 -1.71 27.72 -3.83
CA PRO A 130 -0.38 27.19 -4.13
C PRO A 130 0.15 27.74 -5.46
N CYS A 131 -0.62 27.58 -6.52
CA CYS A 131 -0.36 28.14 -7.83
C CYS A 131 -1.64 28.22 -8.67
N LEU A 132 -1.57 29.01 -9.74
CA LEU A 132 -2.58 29.04 -10.80
C LEU A 132 -1.93 28.58 -12.11
N ILE A 133 -2.57 27.65 -12.82
CA ILE A 133 -2.06 27.07 -14.06
C ILE A 133 -3.05 27.35 -15.18
N VAL A 134 -2.62 28.09 -16.21
CA VAL A 134 -3.41 28.32 -17.42
C VAL A 134 -3.04 27.26 -18.47
N THR A 135 -4.04 26.52 -18.95
CA THR A 135 -3.88 25.38 -19.87
C THR A 135 -4.31 25.74 -21.31
N ALA A 136 -4.10 24.79 -22.24
CA ALA A 136 -4.61 24.85 -23.61
C ALA A 136 -3.96 25.93 -24.52
N ILE A 137 -2.65 26.23 -24.31
CA ILE A 137 -1.86 27.18 -25.14
C ILE A 137 -2.43 28.61 -25.10
N LEU A 138 -3.23 28.95 -24.11
CA LEU A 138 -3.77 30.29 -23.98
C LEU A 138 -2.80 31.16 -23.19
N PRO A 139 -2.42 32.36 -23.72
CA PRO A 139 -1.64 33.29 -22.92
C PRO A 139 -2.50 33.86 -21.80
N PRO A 140 -1.98 33.96 -20.57
CA PRO A 140 -2.66 34.71 -19.52
C PRO A 140 -2.79 36.18 -19.92
N CYS A 141 -3.90 36.83 -19.53
CA CYS A 141 -4.08 38.24 -19.77
C CYS A 141 -3.20 39.08 -18.83
N ASP A 142 -2.91 40.32 -19.25
CA ASP A 142 -2.04 41.23 -18.51
C ASP A 142 -2.53 41.50 -17.10
N GLU A 143 -3.84 41.59 -16.89
CA GLU A 143 -4.42 41.80 -15.56
C GLU A 143 -4.20 40.60 -14.64
N LEU A 144 -4.16 39.36 -15.18
CA LEU A 144 -3.86 38.17 -14.43
C LEU A 144 -2.39 38.12 -14.00
N ILE A 145 -1.49 38.47 -14.92
CA ILE A 145 -0.04 38.55 -14.65
C ILE A 145 0.22 39.64 -13.59
N ALA A 146 -0.35 40.84 -13.76
CA ALA A 146 -0.21 41.92 -12.80
C ALA A 146 -0.77 41.55 -11.41
N ALA A 147 -1.89 40.83 -11.34
CA ALA A 147 -2.44 40.35 -10.09
C ALA A 147 -1.53 39.30 -9.42
N ALA A 148 -0.97 38.36 -10.19
CA ALA A 148 -0.03 37.37 -9.68
C ALA A 148 1.22 38.03 -9.06
N GLN A 149 1.81 39.00 -9.74
CA GLN A 149 2.94 39.79 -9.26
C GLN A 149 2.59 40.58 -7.99
N LYS A 150 1.44 41.30 -8.01
CA LYS A 150 0.98 42.13 -6.87
C LYS A 150 0.80 41.33 -5.59
N TYR A 151 0.26 40.11 -5.68
CA TYR A 151 -0.05 39.27 -4.51
C TYR A 151 0.99 38.17 -4.27
N ASN A 152 2.12 38.21 -4.98
CA ASN A 152 3.22 37.24 -4.87
C ASN A 152 2.69 35.79 -5.03
N ARG A 153 1.99 35.50 -6.14
CA ARG A 153 1.44 34.20 -6.46
C ARG A 153 2.11 33.59 -7.67
N VAL A 154 2.24 32.26 -7.65
CA VAL A 154 2.86 31.51 -8.74
C VAL A 154 1.84 31.32 -9.87
N LEU A 155 2.21 31.78 -11.06
CA LEU A 155 1.44 31.64 -12.29
C LEU A 155 2.23 30.84 -13.31
N LEU A 156 1.66 29.74 -13.76
CA LEU A 156 2.25 28.78 -14.68
C LEU A 156 1.36 28.61 -15.92
N THR A 157 1.95 28.15 -17.04
CA THR A 157 1.18 27.82 -18.25
C THR A 157 1.54 26.44 -18.77
N SER A 158 0.56 25.76 -19.36
CA SER A 158 0.72 24.45 -20.01
C SER A 158 0.25 24.49 -21.46
N LYS A 159 0.99 23.82 -22.33
CA LYS A 159 0.59 23.58 -23.72
C LYS A 159 -0.48 22.48 -23.84
N VAL A 160 -0.65 21.68 -22.81
CA VAL A 160 -1.58 20.55 -22.77
C VAL A 160 -3.00 21.06 -22.57
N ARG A 161 -4.00 20.40 -23.18
CA ARG A 161 -5.42 20.69 -22.96
C ARG A 161 -5.81 20.41 -21.49
N THR A 162 -6.81 21.14 -21.00
CA THR A 162 -7.21 21.13 -19.58
C THR A 162 -7.47 19.72 -19.04
N THR A 163 -8.29 18.90 -19.69
CA THR A 163 -8.66 17.57 -19.15
C THR A 163 -7.46 16.61 -19.03
N PRO A 164 -6.64 16.38 -20.07
CA PRO A 164 -5.43 15.56 -19.90
C PRO A 164 -4.46 16.11 -18.86
N PHE A 165 -4.35 17.43 -18.76
CA PHE A 165 -3.47 18.08 -17.77
C PHE A 165 -3.97 17.84 -16.35
N VAL A 166 -5.27 18.02 -16.09
CA VAL A 166 -5.92 17.74 -14.80
C VAL A 166 -5.63 16.30 -14.36
N ASN A 167 -5.79 15.33 -15.28
CA ASN A 167 -5.53 13.93 -14.95
C ASN A 167 -4.06 13.67 -14.58
N LYS A 168 -3.12 14.27 -15.35
CA LYS A 168 -1.68 14.17 -15.07
C LYS A 168 -1.34 14.79 -13.71
N LEU A 169 -1.88 15.97 -13.43
CA LEU A 169 -1.62 16.68 -12.17
C LEU A 169 -2.25 15.95 -10.97
N SER A 170 -3.49 15.45 -11.10
CA SER A 170 -4.13 14.66 -10.04
C SER A 170 -3.33 13.42 -9.68
N LEU A 171 -2.80 12.70 -10.69
CA LEU A 171 -1.95 11.54 -10.44
C LEU A 171 -0.66 11.94 -9.71
N TYR A 172 0.01 12.99 -10.20
CA TYR A 172 1.24 13.51 -9.58
C TYR A 172 1.02 13.89 -8.10
N LEU A 173 -0.03 14.69 -7.81
CA LEU A 173 -0.34 15.10 -6.44
C LEU A 173 -0.73 13.92 -5.55
N SER A 174 -1.47 12.93 -6.09
CA SER A 174 -1.82 11.72 -5.35
C SER A 174 -0.59 10.87 -5.00
N GLU A 175 0.41 10.80 -5.88
CA GLU A 175 1.68 10.13 -5.60
C GLU A 175 2.54 10.92 -4.60
N LEU A 176 2.62 12.25 -4.78
CA LEU A 176 3.41 13.15 -3.95
C LEU A 176 2.94 13.17 -2.49
N LEU A 177 1.62 13.21 -2.30
CA LEU A 177 0.95 13.30 -1.00
C LEU A 177 0.47 11.95 -0.47
N ALA A 178 0.93 10.84 -1.08
CA ALA A 178 0.56 9.50 -0.65
C ALA A 178 1.02 9.24 0.79
N PRO A 179 0.12 8.84 1.70
CA PRO A 179 0.53 8.38 3.02
C PRO A 179 1.52 7.23 2.88
N SER A 180 2.57 7.26 3.67
CA SER A 180 3.61 6.25 3.60
C SER A 180 4.06 5.79 4.98
N VAL A 181 4.51 4.52 5.06
CA VAL A 181 5.09 3.90 6.25
C VAL A 181 6.29 3.07 5.85
N THR A 182 7.30 3.02 6.71
CA THR A 182 8.43 2.12 6.50
C THR A 182 8.31 0.93 7.45
N ILE A 183 8.32 -0.27 6.88
CA ILE A 183 8.20 -1.54 7.61
C ILE A 183 9.50 -2.32 7.49
N HIS A 184 9.97 -2.90 8.60
CA HIS A 184 11.08 -3.85 8.58
C HIS A 184 10.64 -5.15 7.91
N GLY A 185 11.24 -5.45 6.77
CA GLY A 185 10.87 -6.62 5.96
C GLY A 185 11.61 -6.66 4.64
N VAL A 186 11.21 -7.61 3.80
CA VAL A 186 11.75 -7.79 2.45
C VAL A 186 10.62 -7.75 1.45
N LEU A 187 10.76 -6.99 0.38
CA LEU A 187 9.79 -6.95 -0.71
C LEU A 187 10.39 -7.58 -1.96
N MET A 188 9.66 -8.57 -2.50
CA MET A 188 10.04 -9.33 -3.69
C MET A 188 8.94 -9.31 -4.74
N ASP A 189 9.34 -9.40 -6.01
CA ASP A 189 8.44 -9.76 -7.12
C ASP A 189 8.61 -11.25 -7.44
N LEU A 190 7.60 -12.05 -7.10
CA LEU A 190 7.56 -13.49 -7.37
C LEU A 190 6.53 -13.78 -8.48
N TYR A 191 6.99 -14.06 -9.69
CA TYR A 191 6.12 -14.32 -10.86
C TYR A 191 5.10 -13.21 -11.16
N GLY A 192 5.45 -11.96 -10.87
CA GLY A 192 4.56 -10.81 -11.03
C GLY A 192 3.68 -10.52 -9.81
N VAL A 193 3.75 -11.32 -8.73
CA VAL A 193 3.08 -11.08 -7.44
C VAL A 193 4.04 -10.35 -6.51
N GLY A 194 3.63 -9.21 -5.94
CA GLY A 194 4.38 -8.50 -4.92
C GLY A 194 4.19 -9.13 -3.55
N VAL A 195 5.24 -9.73 -3.03
CA VAL A 195 5.24 -10.44 -1.75
C VAL A 195 6.06 -9.67 -0.73
N LEU A 196 5.39 -9.20 0.33
CA LEU A 196 6.04 -8.59 1.49
C LEU A 196 6.33 -9.67 2.53
N LEU A 197 7.63 -9.92 2.79
CA LEU A 197 8.09 -10.85 3.83
C LEU A 197 8.31 -10.07 5.12
N ILE A 198 7.65 -10.47 6.18
CA ILE A 198 7.82 -9.95 7.54
C ILE A 198 8.17 -11.07 8.52
N GLY A 199 8.64 -10.72 9.68
CA GLY A 199 9.01 -11.67 10.73
C GLY A 199 10.16 -11.14 11.57
N GLU A 200 10.50 -11.85 12.63
CA GLU A 200 11.58 -11.46 13.55
C GLU A 200 12.92 -11.29 12.85
N SER A 201 13.78 -10.44 13.43
CA SER A 201 15.15 -10.30 12.94
C SER A 201 15.90 -11.63 13.07
N GLY A 202 16.58 -12.04 11.98
CA GLY A 202 17.35 -13.30 11.97
C GLY A 202 16.54 -14.55 11.68
N ILE A 203 15.25 -14.44 11.35
CA ILE A 203 14.40 -15.58 10.97
C ILE A 203 14.75 -16.17 9.58
N GLY A 204 15.60 -15.50 8.79
CA GLY A 204 15.98 -15.95 7.45
C GLY A 204 15.29 -15.23 6.30
N LYS A 205 14.82 -13.99 6.50
CA LYS A 205 14.15 -13.20 5.42
C LYS A 205 15.11 -12.91 4.26
N SER A 206 16.29 -12.33 4.54
CA SER A 206 17.29 -11.97 3.52
C SER A 206 17.88 -13.19 2.83
N GLU A 207 18.17 -14.27 3.57
CA GLU A 207 18.67 -15.52 2.99
C GLU A 207 17.64 -16.17 2.06
N THR A 208 16.36 -16.11 2.44
CA THR A 208 15.25 -16.59 1.59
C THR A 208 15.12 -15.72 0.33
N ALA A 209 15.23 -14.39 0.47
CA ALA A 209 15.21 -13.46 -0.66
C ALA A 209 16.36 -13.70 -1.63
N LEU A 210 17.58 -13.91 -1.12
CA LEU A 210 18.72 -14.25 -1.96
C LEU A 210 18.50 -15.55 -2.75
N SER A 211 18.00 -16.59 -2.08
CA SER A 211 17.66 -17.85 -2.75
C SER A 211 16.59 -17.65 -3.84
N LEU A 212 15.64 -16.73 -3.66
CA LEU A 212 14.63 -16.38 -4.66
C LEU A 212 15.26 -15.59 -5.82
N VAL A 213 16.22 -14.69 -5.56
CA VAL A 213 16.98 -13.97 -6.61
C VAL A 213 17.75 -14.95 -7.48
N GLU A 214 18.45 -15.93 -6.89
CA GLU A 214 19.13 -16.99 -7.63
C GLU A 214 18.21 -17.82 -8.51
N ARG A 215 16.92 -17.91 -8.15
CA ARG A 215 15.86 -18.58 -8.91
C ARG A 215 15.19 -17.69 -9.96
N GLY A 216 15.70 -16.45 -10.14
CA GLY A 216 15.26 -15.52 -11.18
C GLY A 216 14.14 -14.56 -10.77
N HIS A 217 13.86 -14.44 -9.48
CA HIS A 217 12.93 -13.43 -8.94
C HIS A 217 13.64 -12.09 -8.71
N ARG A 218 12.85 -11.03 -8.48
CA ARG A 218 13.37 -9.67 -8.36
C ARG A 218 13.27 -9.17 -6.93
N LEU A 219 14.36 -8.60 -6.44
CA LEU A 219 14.41 -7.87 -5.18
C LEU A 219 13.91 -6.44 -5.41
N VAL A 220 13.06 -5.95 -4.52
CA VAL A 220 12.65 -4.54 -4.46
C VAL A 220 13.33 -3.84 -3.30
N ALA A 221 13.22 -4.42 -2.11
CA ALA A 221 13.83 -3.90 -0.88
C ALA A 221 14.20 -5.02 0.07
N ASP A 222 15.32 -4.87 0.77
CA ASP A 222 15.70 -5.67 1.93
C ASP A 222 15.84 -4.77 3.15
N ASP A 223 15.52 -5.29 4.33
CA ASP A 223 15.55 -4.64 5.64
C ASP A 223 14.50 -3.53 5.85
N ALA A 224 14.40 -2.54 4.97
CA ALA A 224 13.43 -1.45 5.06
C ALA A 224 12.61 -1.33 3.79
N VAL A 225 11.29 -1.50 3.91
CA VAL A 225 10.32 -1.35 2.82
C VAL A 225 9.50 -0.11 3.08
N THR A 226 9.66 0.94 2.26
CA THR A 226 8.79 2.12 2.29
C THR A 226 7.56 1.82 1.45
N ILE A 227 6.40 1.86 2.09
CA ILE A 227 5.10 1.52 1.49
C ILE A 227 4.27 2.78 1.41
N SER A 228 3.80 3.14 0.22
CA SER A 228 2.91 4.29 -0.02
C SER A 228 1.54 3.80 -0.43
N ARG A 229 0.48 4.45 0.08
CA ARG A 229 -0.90 4.15 -0.29
C ARG A 229 -1.42 5.13 -1.33
N ILE A 230 -1.81 4.62 -2.51
CA ILE A 230 -2.45 5.39 -3.58
C ILE A 230 -3.83 4.78 -3.83
N GLY A 231 -4.88 5.40 -3.30
CA GLY A 231 -6.23 4.81 -3.26
C GLY A 231 -6.25 3.52 -2.46
N ASP A 232 -6.60 2.39 -3.09
CA ASP A 232 -6.60 1.04 -2.49
C ASP A 232 -5.33 0.23 -2.83
N ARG A 233 -4.37 0.86 -3.51
CA ARG A 233 -3.10 0.24 -3.89
C ARG A 233 -2.02 0.57 -2.88
N LEU A 234 -1.21 -0.42 -2.55
CA LEU A 234 0.00 -0.28 -1.77
C LEU A 234 1.20 -0.50 -2.68
N ASP A 235 2.03 0.51 -2.86
CA ASP A 235 3.26 0.41 -3.63
C ASP A 235 4.45 0.43 -2.67
N GLY A 236 5.29 -0.59 -2.76
CA GLY A 236 6.49 -0.71 -1.93
C GLY A 236 7.75 -0.36 -2.72
N THR A 237 8.66 0.35 -2.06
CA THR A 237 9.94 0.80 -2.59
C THR A 237 11.05 0.59 -1.57
N CYS A 238 12.29 0.71 -1.99
CA CYS A 238 13.45 0.75 -1.12
C CYS A 238 13.92 2.20 -0.91
N PRO A 239 14.27 2.63 0.31
CA PRO A 239 14.97 3.89 0.52
C PRO A 239 16.22 4.00 -0.36
N ASP A 240 16.45 5.18 -0.95
CA ASP A 240 17.52 5.38 -1.94
C ASP A 240 18.90 5.01 -1.42
N MET A 241 19.18 5.27 -0.14
CA MET A 241 20.49 5.03 0.49
C MET A 241 20.88 3.57 0.56
N ILE A 242 19.90 2.65 0.67
CA ILE A 242 20.14 1.20 0.82
C ILE A 242 19.66 0.41 -0.39
N ARG A 243 19.28 1.10 -1.47
CA ARG A 243 18.73 0.46 -2.66
C ARG A 243 19.69 -0.52 -3.29
N TYR A 244 19.19 -1.74 -3.57
CA TYR A 244 19.91 -2.89 -4.12
C TYR A 244 20.87 -3.59 -3.17
N PHE A 245 21.10 -3.05 -1.98
CA PHE A 245 21.92 -3.69 -0.97
C PHE A 245 21.11 -4.70 -0.17
N MET A 246 21.78 -5.75 0.28
CA MET A 246 21.25 -6.79 1.15
C MET A 246 22.29 -7.13 2.21
N GLU A 247 21.86 -7.25 3.48
CA GLU A 247 22.72 -7.70 4.55
C GLU A 247 22.58 -9.20 4.77
N LEU A 248 23.71 -9.91 4.69
CA LEU A 248 23.79 -11.34 4.99
C LEU A 248 24.68 -11.58 6.20
N ARG A 249 24.12 -12.20 7.23
CA ARG A 249 24.88 -12.51 8.45
C ARG A 249 26.08 -13.43 8.14
N GLY A 250 27.27 -13.01 8.60
CA GLY A 250 28.51 -13.73 8.38
C GLY A 250 29.22 -13.43 7.05
N ILE A 251 28.56 -12.71 6.12
CA ILE A 251 29.16 -12.25 4.85
C ILE A 251 29.30 -10.73 4.86
N GLY A 252 28.28 -10.01 5.34
CA GLY A 252 28.17 -8.55 5.32
C GLY A 252 27.19 -8.04 4.27
N ILE A 253 27.42 -6.81 3.78
CA ILE A 253 26.55 -6.15 2.80
C ILE A 253 26.98 -6.55 1.39
N ILE A 254 26.02 -7.00 0.57
CA ILE A 254 26.23 -7.34 -0.84
C ILE A 254 25.35 -6.45 -1.73
N ASP A 255 25.79 -6.17 -2.95
CA ASP A 255 25.03 -5.45 -3.99
C ASP A 255 24.40 -6.46 -4.95
N ILE A 256 23.08 -6.65 -4.84
CA ILE A 256 22.32 -7.60 -5.67
C ILE A 256 22.35 -7.22 -7.15
N LYS A 257 22.29 -5.92 -7.46
CA LYS A 257 22.33 -5.46 -8.85
C LYS A 257 23.68 -5.70 -9.50
N ALA A 258 24.77 -5.47 -8.76
CA ALA A 258 26.12 -5.74 -9.25
C ALA A 258 26.39 -7.23 -9.44
N MET A 259 25.91 -8.09 -8.54
CA MET A 259 26.14 -9.55 -8.56
C MET A 259 25.27 -10.29 -9.57
N TYR A 260 23.97 -9.93 -9.68
CA TYR A 260 22.97 -10.69 -10.44
C TYR A 260 22.41 -9.93 -11.65
N GLY A 261 22.81 -8.67 -11.83
CA GLY A 261 22.39 -7.83 -12.95
C GLY A 261 21.09 -7.07 -12.70
N ALA A 262 20.78 -6.16 -13.64
CA ALA A 262 19.60 -5.29 -13.54
C ALA A 262 18.25 -6.06 -13.56
N SER A 263 18.23 -7.27 -14.12
CA SER A 263 17.03 -8.11 -14.16
C SER A 263 16.65 -8.69 -12.80
N ALA A 264 17.57 -8.72 -11.83
CA ALA A 264 17.36 -9.24 -10.48
C ALA A 264 16.76 -8.23 -9.52
N VAL A 265 16.60 -6.97 -9.94
CA VAL A 265 16.08 -5.89 -9.08
C VAL A 265 14.91 -5.15 -9.74
N GLN A 266 14.10 -4.52 -8.90
CA GLN A 266 12.98 -3.68 -9.34
C GLN A 266 12.85 -2.49 -8.38
N LEU A 267 12.46 -1.29 -8.91
CA LEU A 267 12.39 -0.07 -8.13
C LEU A 267 11.13 0.02 -7.27
N VAL A 268 10.00 -0.35 -7.84
CA VAL A 268 8.67 -0.24 -7.23
C VAL A 268 7.90 -1.53 -7.50
N LYS A 269 7.21 -2.03 -6.49
CA LYS A 269 6.29 -3.16 -6.66
C LYS A 269 5.03 -2.96 -5.84
N ARG A 270 3.87 -3.18 -6.46
CA ARG A 270 2.60 -3.30 -5.76
C ARG A 270 2.66 -4.49 -4.81
N ILE A 271 2.22 -4.30 -3.57
CA ILE A 271 2.09 -5.38 -2.58
C ILE A 271 0.75 -6.07 -2.79
N ASP A 272 0.80 -7.34 -3.13
CA ASP A 272 -0.39 -8.16 -3.38
C ASP A 272 -0.71 -9.05 -2.18
N MET A 273 0.30 -9.56 -1.48
CA MET A 273 0.16 -10.41 -0.30
C MET A 273 1.30 -10.20 0.70
N VAL A 274 1.06 -10.60 1.94
CA VAL A 274 2.04 -10.59 3.03
C VAL A 274 2.32 -12.02 3.47
N ILE A 275 3.60 -12.35 3.65
CA ILE A 275 4.03 -13.62 4.24
C ILE A 275 4.79 -13.33 5.53
N LYS A 276 4.28 -13.84 6.64
CA LYS A 276 4.95 -13.76 7.94
C LYS A 276 5.74 -15.05 8.18
N LEU A 277 7.06 -14.90 8.34
CA LEU A 277 7.92 -15.99 8.77
C LEU A 277 7.90 -16.06 10.29
N GLU A 278 7.60 -17.23 10.84
CA GLU A 278 7.59 -17.49 12.30
C GLU A 278 8.46 -18.70 12.63
N ALA A 279 9.11 -18.69 13.78
CA ALA A 279 9.80 -19.89 14.28
C ALA A 279 8.81 -21.03 14.45
N TRP A 280 9.22 -22.27 14.13
CA TRP A 280 8.35 -23.43 14.29
C TRP A 280 8.00 -23.63 15.76
N ASP A 281 6.70 -23.74 16.06
CA ASP A 281 6.17 -24.13 17.37
C ASP A 281 5.37 -25.44 17.26
N ASP A 282 5.80 -26.48 17.96
CA ASP A 282 5.12 -27.78 17.97
C ASP A 282 3.72 -27.75 18.59
N LYS A 283 3.40 -26.70 19.36
CA LYS A 283 2.09 -26.49 19.99
C LYS A 283 1.08 -25.82 19.06
N MET A 284 1.55 -25.11 18.04
CA MET A 284 0.70 -24.41 17.08
C MET A 284 0.18 -25.37 16.01
N ARG A 285 -1.11 -25.29 15.73
CA ARG A 285 -1.70 -25.96 14.57
C ARG A 285 -1.60 -25.03 13.37
N TYR A 286 -0.60 -25.25 12.54
CA TYR A 286 -0.50 -24.54 11.26
C TYR A 286 -1.58 -25.02 10.31
N THR A 287 -2.32 -24.09 9.72
CA THR A 287 -3.40 -24.39 8.76
C THR A 287 -2.84 -25.18 7.59
N ARG A 288 -3.32 -26.41 7.42
CA ARG A 288 -2.91 -27.27 6.28
C ARG A 288 -3.71 -27.01 5.02
N LEU A 289 -4.75 -26.22 5.10
CA LEU A 289 -5.76 -25.99 4.07
C LEU A 289 -5.82 -24.49 3.76
N GLY A 290 -5.18 -24.12 2.82
CA GLY A 290 -4.96 -23.17 1.78
C GLY A 290 -5.73 -21.87 1.64
N ALA A 291 -6.66 -21.45 2.42
CA ALA A 291 -7.20 -20.08 2.33
C ALA A 291 -6.66 -19.24 3.49
N PRO A 292 -6.11 -18.06 3.25
CA PRO A 292 -5.80 -17.15 4.34
C PRO A 292 -7.11 -16.58 4.88
N ASP A 293 -7.53 -17.06 6.05
CA ASP A 293 -8.59 -16.41 6.83
C ASP A 293 -8.06 -15.13 7.51
N GLU A 294 -6.73 -14.92 7.45
CA GLU A 294 -6.03 -13.81 8.08
C GLU A 294 -5.68 -12.72 7.08
N SER A 295 -5.72 -11.48 7.53
CA SER A 295 -5.33 -10.32 6.76
C SER A 295 -4.34 -9.46 7.54
N TYR A 296 -3.42 -8.84 6.80
CA TYR A 296 -2.49 -7.84 7.31
C TYR A 296 -2.90 -6.47 6.80
N THR A 297 -3.10 -5.52 7.72
CA THR A 297 -3.55 -4.17 7.36
C THR A 297 -2.36 -3.21 7.33
N ILE A 298 -2.16 -2.54 6.19
CA ILE A 298 -1.12 -1.51 6.00
C ILE A 298 -1.81 -0.24 5.52
N LEU A 299 -1.62 0.88 6.22
CA LEU A 299 -2.24 2.17 5.89
C LEU A 299 -3.75 2.04 5.60
N GLY A 300 -4.46 1.20 6.38
CA GLY A 300 -5.89 0.95 6.23
C GLY A 300 -6.29 0.02 5.07
N VAL A 301 -5.34 -0.50 4.30
CA VAL A 301 -5.61 -1.47 3.20
C VAL A 301 -5.30 -2.88 3.68
N LYS A 302 -6.28 -3.79 3.57
CA LYS A 302 -6.13 -5.21 3.93
C LYS A 302 -5.47 -6.00 2.81
N LYS A 303 -4.48 -6.82 3.17
CA LYS A 303 -3.81 -7.78 2.27
C LYS A 303 -3.89 -9.19 2.84
N PRO A 304 -4.01 -10.23 1.99
CA PRO A 304 -3.93 -11.61 2.44
C PRO A 304 -2.64 -11.87 3.22
N LEU A 305 -2.75 -12.52 4.39
CA LEU A 305 -1.62 -12.88 5.23
C LEU A 305 -1.44 -14.40 5.24
N HIS A 306 -0.23 -14.86 4.96
CA HIS A 306 0.13 -16.26 5.13
C HIS A 306 1.22 -16.38 6.20
N ILE A 307 1.00 -17.24 7.20
CA ILE A 307 2.00 -17.55 8.22
C ILE A 307 2.78 -18.79 7.77
N VAL A 308 4.07 -18.64 7.58
CA VAL A 308 4.97 -19.72 7.15
C VAL A 308 5.94 -20.06 8.27
N PRO A 309 5.81 -21.25 8.88
CA PRO A 309 6.71 -21.67 9.93
C PRO A 309 8.08 -22.08 9.38
N VAL A 310 9.12 -21.53 9.98
CA VAL A 310 10.52 -21.80 9.64
C VAL A 310 11.05 -22.94 10.48
N LYS A 311 11.55 -24.00 9.81
CA LYS A 311 12.20 -25.15 10.46
C LYS A 311 13.48 -25.49 9.70
N PRO A 312 14.55 -25.90 10.40
CA PRO A 312 15.76 -26.36 9.75
C PRO A 312 15.49 -27.43 8.68
N GLY A 313 16.11 -27.27 7.49
CA GLY A 313 15.94 -28.18 6.36
C GLY A 313 14.69 -27.93 5.49
N ARG A 314 13.84 -26.96 5.81
CA ARG A 314 12.69 -26.56 4.99
C ARG A 314 13.12 -25.52 3.94
N ASN A 315 12.85 -25.80 2.67
CA ASN A 315 13.15 -24.84 1.61
C ASN A 315 12.05 -23.77 1.52
N LEU A 316 12.29 -22.62 2.11
CA LEU A 316 11.33 -21.52 2.15
C LEU A 316 11.07 -20.93 0.76
N ALA A 317 12.10 -20.82 -0.10
CA ALA A 317 11.94 -20.27 -1.44
C ALA A 317 10.87 -21.02 -2.25
N ILE A 318 10.87 -22.36 -2.22
CA ILE A 318 9.85 -23.17 -2.90
C ILE A 318 8.46 -22.92 -2.34
N ILE A 319 8.32 -22.74 -1.03
CA ILE A 319 7.03 -22.51 -0.39
C ILE A 319 6.48 -21.13 -0.80
N LEU A 320 7.33 -20.11 -0.83
CA LEU A 320 6.96 -18.76 -1.23
C LEU A 320 6.58 -18.71 -2.71
N GLU A 321 7.33 -19.41 -3.56
CA GLU A 321 6.96 -19.56 -4.99
C GLU A 321 5.58 -20.21 -5.15
N ALA A 322 5.30 -21.27 -4.40
CA ALA A 322 4.01 -21.95 -4.43
C ALA A 322 2.88 -21.02 -3.94
N ALA A 323 3.11 -20.27 -2.85
CA ALA A 323 2.14 -19.30 -2.33
C ALA A 323 1.82 -18.20 -3.37
N ALA A 324 2.85 -17.62 -4.01
CA ALA A 324 2.66 -16.62 -5.05
C ALA A 324 1.87 -17.16 -6.26
N ARG A 325 2.16 -18.38 -6.70
CA ARG A 325 1.42 -19.03 -7.81
C ARG A 325 -0.03 -19.32 -7.42
N THR A 326 -0.29 -19.79 -6.20
CA THR A 326 -1.64 -20.02 -5.68
C THR A 326 -2.42 -18.72 -5.62
N HIS A 327 -1.82 -17.63 -5.10
CA HIS A 327 -2.44 -16.31 -5.08
C HIS A 327 -2.86 -15.88 -6.50
N ARG A 328 -1.98 -16.01 -7.47
CA ARG A 328 -2.28 -15.68 -8.87
C ARG A 328 -3.38 -16.53 -9.48
N LEU A 329 -3.45 -17.83 -9.13
CA LEU A 329 -4.55 -18.69 -9.56
C LEU A 329 -5.88 -18.27 -8.97
N ASN A 330 -5.89 -17.90 -7.68
CA ASN A 330 -7.10 -17.40 -7.01
C ASN A 330 -7.61 -16.10 -7.67
N ASP A 331 -6.72 -15.19 -8.05
CA ASP A 331 -7.06 -13.95 -8.79
C ASP A 331 -7.68 -14.26 -10.17
N LEU A 332 -7.32 -15.39 -10.78
CA LEU A 332 -7.90 -15.89 -12.04
C LEU A 332 -9.22 -16.67 -11.81
N GLY A 333 -9.70 -16.76 -10.56
CA GLY A 333 -10.94 -17.44 -10.20
C GLY A 333 -10.79 -18.94 -10.00
N PHE A 334 -9.56 -19.49 -9.95
CA PHE A 334 -9.31 -20.88 -9.68
C PHE A 334 -8.87 -21.08 -8.23
N ASN A 335 -9.70 -21.79 -7.45
CA ASN A 335 -9.39 -22.16 -6.06
C ASN A 335 -9.25 -23.68 -5.96
N ALA A 336 -8.04 -24.15 -5.64
CA ALA A 336 -7.74 -25.57 -5.53
C ALA A 336 -8.55 -26.28 -4.42
N MET A 337 -8.93 -25.55 -3.37
CA MET A 337 -9.75 -26.09 -2.27
C MET A 337 -11.20 -26.32 -2.70
N ASP A 338 -11.77 -25.38 -3.46
CA ASP A 338 -13.13 -25.50 -3.96
C ASP A 338 -13.21 -26.70 -4.92
N GLU A 339 -12.24 -26.81 -5.80
CA GLU A 339 -12.11 -27.95 -6.72
C GLU A 339 -11.98 -29.30 -5.97
N LEU A 340 -11.13 -29.35 -4.92
CA LEU A 340 -10.97 -30.54 -4.09
C LEU A 340 -12.28 -30.89 -3.36
N ASN A 341 -12.96 -29.91 -2.79
CA ASN A 341 -14.22 -30.10 -2.09
C ASN A 341 -15.33 -30.61 -3.04
N GLU A 342 -15.39 -30.09 -4.27
CA GLU A 342 -16.34 -30.58 -5.28
C GLU A 342 -16.07 -32.04 -5.65
N ARG A 343 -14.81 -32.42 -5.85
CA ARG A 343 -14.42 -33.82 -6.13
C ARG A 343 -14.75 -34.76 -4.97
N LEU A 344 -14.52 -34.33 -3.71
CA LEU A 344 -14.88 -35.12 -2.54
C LEU A 344 -16.40 -35.29 -2.39
N ARG A 345 -17.18 -34.23 -2.63
CA ARG A 345 -18.65 -34.30 -2.64
C ARG A 345 -19.19 -35.16 -3.80
N GLY A 346 -18.55 -35.08 -4.97
CA GLY A 346 -18.92 -35.90 -6.14
C GLY A 346 -18.68 -37.39 -5.92
N ASN A 347 -17.63 -37.77 -5.19
CA ASN A 347 -17.33 -39.18 -4.85
C ASN A 347 -18.19 -39.75 -3.73
N SER A 348 -18.82 -38.89 -2.88
CA SER A 348 -19.75 -39.35 -1.84
C SER A 348 -21.14 -39.69 -2.38
N LYS A 349 -21.41 -39.50 -3.65
CA LYS A 349 -22.69 -39.84 -4.33
C LYS A 349 -22.61 -41.10 -5.24
N LYS A 350 -21.49 -41.81 -5.22
CA LYS A 350 -21.34 -43.13 -5.79
C LYS A 350 -21.13 -44.17 -4.67
#